data_39047833b8c9888aac264d93bc79280e
#
_entry.id   39047833b8c9888aac264d93bc79280e
#
_cell.length_a   1.000
_cell.length_b   1.000
_cell.length_c   1.000
_cell.angle_alpha   90.00
_cell.angle_beta   90.00
_cell.angle_gamma   90.00
#
_symmetry.space_group_name_H-M   'P 1'
#
loop_
_entity.id
_entity.type
_entity.pdbx_description
1 polymer ?
#
loop_
_entity_poly.entity_id
_entity_poly.type
_entity_poly.pdbx_seq_one_letter_code
_entity_poly.pdbx_strand_id
1 'polypeptide(L)'
;MYKKEIVILCVVAILAIREASAIWCYRCTSATPGCGEKFNWRGIGFLGEQCPESNDICVKIIEKRGAQETITRDCLSALSFRTDIPADKYEGCRPAAKDIRLAHYVNHTIKEHDVKRDYFNDVTFCFCFLDHRCNGAKATAINSLALLGSLSLAFCKYAILKAIV
;
A
#
# COMPACT_ATOMS: atom_id res chain seq x y z
N MET A 1 13.62 42.86 -6.59
CA MET A 1 14.55 41.73 -6.30
C MET A 1 13.86 40.61 -5.51
N TYR A 2 13.12 40.88 -4.50
CA TYR A 2 12.44 39.90 -3.61
C TYR A 2 11.51 38.90 -4.34
N LYS A 3 10.81 39.30 -5.41
CA LYS A 3 9.86 38.43 -6.14
C LYS A 3 10.54 37.25 -6.86
N LYS A 4 11.73 37.42 -7.40
CA LYS A 4 12.48 36.33 -8.07
C LYS A 4 13.00 35.28 -7.09
N GLU A 5 13.46 35.69 -5.94
CA GLU A 5 13.97 34.82 -4.87
C GLU A 5 12.85 33.91 -4.31
N ILE A 6 11.66 34.46 -4.12
CA ILE A 6 10.49 33.68 -3.62
C ILE A 6 10.08 32.61 -4.67
N VAL A 7 10.07 32.95 -5.95
CA VAL A 7 9.73 32.00 -7.03
C VAL A 7 10.77 30.88 -7.08
N ILE A 8 12.05 31.20 -6.99
CA ILE A 8 13.12 30.20 -6.97
C ILE A 8 13.01 29.28 -5.76
N LEU A 9 12.76 29.82 -4.58
CA LEU A 9 12.54 29.03 -3.35
C LEU A 9 11.33 28.10 -3.47
N CYS A 10 10.22 28.56 -4.02
CA CYS A 10 9.03 27.71 -4.24
C CYS A 10 9.31 26.59 -5.27
N VAL A 11 10.05 26.87 -6.34
CA VAL A 11 10.43 25.86 -7.35
C VAL A 11 11.37 24.84 -6.75
N VAL A 12 12.37 25.24 -5.98
CA VAL A 12 13.30 24.33 -5.29
C VAL A 12 12.56 23.49 -4.26
N ALA A 13 11.63 24.07 -3.49
CA ALA A 13 10.82 23.32 -2.54
C ALA A 13 9.92 22.28 -3.23
N ILE A 14 9.34 22.61 -4.38
CA ILE A 14 8.52 21.67 -5.17
C ILE A 14 9.38 20.53 -5.78
N LEU A 15 10.61 20.84 -6.20
CA LEU A 15 11.53 19.84 -6.74
C LEU A 15 12.11 18.92 -5.66
N ALA A 16 12.29 19.43 -4.44
CA ALA A 16 12.78 18.64 -3.29
C ALA A 16 11.76 17.61 -2.77
N ILE A 17 10.47 17.73 -3.10
CA ILE A 17 9.41 16.81 -2.66
C ILE A 17 9.39 15.48 -3.46
N ARG A 18 10.24 15.32 -4.46
CA ARG A 18 10.24 14.15 -5.36
C ARG A 18 11.26 13.06 -5.00
N GLU A 19 11.58 12.88 -3.75
CA GLU A 19 12.18 11.62 -3.32
C GLU A 19 11.03 10.62 -3.16
N ALA A 20 10.81 9.79 -4.18
CA ALA A 20 9.92 8.63 -4.10
C ALA A 20 10.59 7.61 -3.16
N SER A 21 10.45 7.83 -1.87
CA SER A 21 10.86 6.88 -0.85
C SER A 21 10.01 5.63 -0.99
N ALA A 22 10.64 4.47 -1.20
CA ALA A 22 9.92 3.21 -1.24
C ALA A 22 9.09 3.03 0.06
N ILE A 23 7.90 2.47 -0.08
CA ILE A 23 6.98 2.28 1.04
C ILE A 23 7.56 1.29 2.06
N TRP A 24 7.29 1.51 3.32
CA TRP A 24 7.59 0.57 4.40
C TRP A 24 6.34 -0.23 4.72
N CYS A 25 6.44 -1.56 4.75
CA CYS A 25 5.35 -2.46 5.08
C CYS A 25 5.75 -3.39 6.23
N TYR A 26 4.79 -3.86 7.01
CA TYR A 26 5.04 -4.98 7.91
C TYR A 26 5.18 -6.27 7.09
N ARG A 27 6.18 -7.09 7.45
CA ARG A 27 6.48 -8.37 6.82
C ARG A 27 6.43 -9.47 7.86
N CYS A 28 5.28 -10.11 8.01
CA CYS A 28 5.04 -11.15 9.01
C CYS A 28 3.79 -11.96 8.73
N THR A 29 3.67 -13.10 9.39
CA THR A 29 2.48 -13.96 9.33
C THR A 29 1.83 -14.11 10.70
N SER A 30 0.60 -14.64 10.75
CA SER A 30 -0.10 -14.91 12.01
C SER A 30 0.61 -15.93 12.90
N ALA A 31 1.60 -16.68 12.38
CA ALA A 31 2.48 -17.53 13.20
C ALA A 31 3.44 -16.70 14.07
N THR A 32 3.71 -15.44 13.69
CA THR A 32 4.53 -14.52 14.47
C THR A 32 3.65 -13.89 15.58
N PRO A 33 3.98 -14.03 16.87
CA PRO A 33 3.22 -13.41 17.94
C PRO A 33 3.04 -11.90 17.72
N GLY A 34 1.79 -11.44 17.76
CA GLY A 34 1.43 -10.04 17.53
C GLY A 34 1.11 -9.66 16.07
N CYS A 35 1.36 -10.55 15.09
CA CYS A 35 1.04 -10.32 13.68
C CYS A 35 -0.32 -10.89 13.24
N GLY A 36 -1.10 -11.49 14.12
CA GLY A 36 -2.43 -12.03 13.85
C GLY A 36 -3.53 -10.97 13.70
N GLU A 37 -4.79 -11.37 13.94
CA GLU A 37 -5.95 -10.48 13.89
C GLU A 37 -5.81 -9.33 14.90
N LYS A 38 -5.38 -9.64 16.13
CA LYS A 38 -5.01 -8.64 17.15
C LYS A 38 -3.58 -8.18 16.90
N PHE A 39 -3.45 -7.17 16.02
CA PHE A 39 -2.15 -6.66 15.62
C PHE A 39 -1.50 -5.81 16.73
N ASN A 40 -0.31 -6.21 17.19
CA ASN A 40 0.45 -5.50 18.22
C ASN A 40 1.63 -4.74 17.63
N TRP A 41 1.36 -3.58 17.03
CA TRP A 41 2.38 -2.74 16.38
C TRP A 41 3.54 -2.33 17.30
N ARG A 42 3.30 -2.23 18.61
CA ARG A 42 4.34 -1.89 19.59
C ARG A 42 5.34 -3.01 19.80
N GLY A 43 4.86 -4.27 19.83
CA GLY A 43 5.71 -5.44 20.05
C GLY A 43 6.48 -5.88 18.80
N ILE A 44 5.95 -5.59 17.61
CA ILE A 44 6.51 -6.05 16.33
C ILE A 44 6.89 -4.92 15.38
N GLY A 45 7.06 -3.71 15.88
CA GLY A 45 7.43 -2.54 15.07
C GLY A 45 8.71 -2.72 14.26
N PHE A 46 9.63 -3.57 14.71
CA PHE A 46 10.88 -3.92 14.03
C PHE A 46 10.67 -4.79 12.78
N LEU A 47 9.49 -5.39 12.59
CA LEU A 47 9.13 -6.15 11.38
C LEU A 47 8.62 -5.25 10.25
N GLY A 48 8.64 -3.94 10.44
CA GLY A 48 8.42 -2.98 9.36
C GLY A 48 9.70 -2.83 8.54
N GLU A 49 9.66 -3.20 7.27
CA GLU A 49 10.79 -3.15 6.34
C GLU A 49 10.43 -2.32 5.11
N GLN A 50 11.45 -1.75 4.50
CA GLN A 50 11.29 -1.05 3.22
C GLN A 50 11.06 -2.07 2.12
N CYS A 51 10.06 -1.81 1.27
CA CYS A 51 9.79 -2.66 0.12
C CYS A 51 10.87 -2.50 -0.96
N PRO A 52 11.16 -3.58 -1.72
CA PRO A 52 12.26 -3.56 -2.70
C PRO A 52 11.99 -2.64 -3.89
N GLU A 53 10.72 -2.45 -4.27
CA GLU A 53 10.34 -1.61 -5.41
C GLU A 53 9.90 -0.22 -4.95
N SER A 54 10.26 0.83 -5.69
CA SER A 54 9.92 2.21 -5.35
C SER A 54 8.43 2.52 -5.42
N ASN A 55 7.67 1.76 -6.22
CA ASN A 55 6.23 1.88 -6.42
C ASN A 55 5.44 0.71 -5.81
N ASP A 56 6.02 0.03 -4.82
CA ASP A 56 5.40 -1.11 -4.16
C ASP A 56 4.19 -0.72 -3.31
N ILE A 57 3.44 -1.72 -2.90
CA ILE A 57 2.19 -1.59 -2.15
C ILE A 57 2.25 -2.51 -0.94
N CYS A 58 1.80 -2.05 0.22
CA CYS A 58 1.63 -2.92 1.37
C CYS A 58 0.38 -3.79 1.21
N VAL A 59 0.53 -5.08 1.46
CA VAL A 59 -0.56 -6.06 1.36
C VAL A 59 -0.78 -6.76 2.68
N LYS A 60 -2.05 -7.00 3.03
CA LYS A 60 -2.48 -7.93 4.05
C LYS A 60 -3.39 -8.96 3.42
N ILE A 61 -3.02 -10.24 3.52
CA ILE A 61 -3.79 -11.37 3.02
C ILE A 61 -4.47 -12.02 4.21
N ILE A 62 -5.75 -12.28 4.09
CA ILE A 62 -6.55 -13.01 5.06
C ILE A 62 -7.05 -14.28 4.38
N GLU A 63 -6.59 -15.43 4.85
CA GLU A 63 -6.90 -16.75 4.29
C GLU A 63 -7.69 -17.56 5.32
N LYS A 64 -8.88 -18.02 4.95
CA LYS A 64 -9.77 -18.79 5.83
C LYS A 64 -9.95 -20.21 5.33
N ARG A 65 -9.83 -21.17 6.25
CA ARG A 65 -10.14 -22.57 6.02
C ARG A 65 -10.99 -23.07 7.19
N GLY A 66 -12.30 -23.10 7.02
CA GLY A 66 -13.22 -23.39 8.13
C GLY A 66 -13.05 -22.38 9.27
N ALA A 67 -12.72 -22.84 10.46
CA ALA A 67 -12.48 -21.99 11.62
C ALA A 67 -11.03 -21.43 11.71
N GLN A 68 -10.12 -21.90 10.86
CA GLN A 68 -8.75 -21.44 10.86
C GLN A 68 -8.62 -20.18 9.99
N GLU A 69 -8.00 -19.14 10.54
CA GLU A 69 -7.64 -17.92 9.82
C GLU A 69 -6.12 -17.72 9.85
N THR A 70 -5.54 -17.50 8.69
CA THR A 70 -4.12 -17.14 8.54
C THR A 70 -4.03 -15.74 7.97
N ILE A 71 -3.22 -14.88 8.59
CA ILE A 71 -2.97 -13.54 8.12
C ILE A 71 -1.50 -13.43 7.72
N THR A 72 -1.26 -12.96 6.50
CA THR A 72 0.07 -12.65 5.98
C THR A 72 0.14 -11.15 5.65
N ARG A 73 1.23 -10.51 6.04
CA ARG A 73 1.53 -9.12 5.69
C ARG A 73 2.86 -9.08 4.98
N ASP A 74 2.90 -8.39 3.84
CA ASP A 74 4.13 -8.27 3.04
C ASP A 74 4.03 -7.08 2.07
N CYS A 75 5.09 -6.86 1.30
CA CYS A 75 5.11 -6.06 0.10
C CYS A 75 4.48 -6.83 -1.07
N LEU A 76 3.81 -6.13 -1.98
CA LEU A 76 3.15 -6.78 -3.12
C LEU A 76 4.15 -7.52 -4.02
N SER A 77 5.32 -6.94 -4.28
CA SER A 77 6.39 -7.56 -5.09
C SER A 77 6.88 -8.89 -4.51
N ALA A 78 6.91 -9.04 -3.20
CA ALA A 78 7.30 -10.29 -2.52
C ALA A 78 6.27 -11.42 -2.72
N LEU A 79 5.07 -11.10 -3.17
CA LEU A 79 3.97 -12.04 -3.39
C LEU A 79 3.80 -12.44 -4.87
N SER A 80 4.76 -12.10 -5.72
CA SER A 80 4.71 -12.34 -7.18
C SER A 80 4.54 -13.80 -7.58
N PHE A 81 4.85 -14.74 -6.68
CA PHE A 81 4.61 -16.17 -6.88
C PHE A 81 3.13 -16.59 -6.79
N ARG A 82 2.25 -15.72 -6.28
CA ARG A 82 0.82 -16.02 -6.16
C ARG A 82 0.08 -15.74 -7.46
N THR A 83 -0.90 -16.59 -7.76
CA THR A 83 -1.70 -16.52 -8.99
C THR A 83 -3.11 -15.99 -8.77
N ASP A 84 -3.47 -15.66 -7.53
CA ASP A 84 -4.80 -15.24 -7.11
C ASP A 84 -4.87 -13.76 -6.66
N ILE A 85 -3.79 -13.00 -6.83
CA ILE A 85 -3.75 -11.58 -6.47
C ILE A 85 -4.65 -10.79 -7.42
N PRO A 86 -5.63 -10.00 -6.93
CA PRO A 86 -6.44 -9.13 -7.79
C PRO A 86 -5.59 -8.12 -8.56
N ALA A 87 -5.89 -7.93 -9.86
CA ALA A 87 -5.16 -6.98 -10.70
C ALA A 87 -5.47 -5.52 -10.35
N ASP A 88 -6.65 -5.24 -9.81
CA ASP A 88 -7.03 -3.92 -9.31
C ASP A 88 -6.40 -3.68 -7.93
N LYS A 89 -5.48 -2.72 -7.86
CA LYS A 89 -4.67 -2.42 -6.66
C LYS A 89 -5.14 -1.15 -5.93
N TYR A 90 -6.45 -0.92 -5.87
CA TYR A 90 -6.99 0.21 -5.11
C TYR A 90 -6.85 0.00 -3.61
N GLU A 91 -6.79 1.09 -2.87
CA GLU A 91 -6.83 1.09 -1.41
C GLU A 91 -8.06 0.35 -0.89
N GLY A 92 -7.86 -0.61 0.02
CA GLY A 92 -8.93 -1.38 0.65
C GLY A 92 -8.85 -2.89 0.40
N CYS A 93 -9.87 -3.61 0.85
CA CYS A 93 -9.92 -5.07 0.83
C CYS A 93 -10.86 -5.58 -0.28
N ARG A 94 -10.45 -6.68 -0.91
CA ARG A 94 -11.22 -7.37 -1.96
C ARG A 94 -10.92 -8.86 -2.00
N PRO A 95 -11.84 -9.69 -2.53
CA PRO A 95 -11.61 -11.12 -2.66
C PRO A 95 -10.48 -11.42 -3.63
N ALA A 96 -9.86 -12.60 -3.50
CA ALA A 96 -8.91 -13.13 -4.45
C ALA A 96 -9.49 -13.21 -5.87
N ALA A 97 -8.63 -13.08 -6.87
CA ALA A 97 -9.03 -13.25 -8.26
C ALA A 97 -9.45 -14.71 -8.52
N LYS A 98 -10.69 -14.90 -8.95
CA LYS A 98 -11.20 -16.23 -9.35
C LYS A 98 -10.73 -16.63 -10.74
N ASP A 99 -10.62 -15.66 -11.65
CA ASP A 99 -10.09 -15.85 -12.99
C ASP A 99 -8.62 -15.43 -13.00
N ILE A 100 -7.75 -16.38 -13.19
CA ILE A 100 -6.30 -16.18 -13.19
C ILE A 100 -5.84 -15.19 -14.27
N ARG A 101 -6.59 -15.07 -15.38
CA ARG A 101 -6.28 -14.11 -16.45
C ARG A 101 -6.48 -12.64 -16.01
N LEU A 102 -7.24 -12.44 -14.96
CA LEU A 102 -7.49 -11.12 -14.34
C LEU A 102 -6.63 -10.89 -13.09
N ALA A 103 -5.72 -11.83 -12.78
CA ALA A 103 -4.84 -11.71 -11.63
C ALA A 103 -3.57 -10.93 -11.96
N HIS A 104 -2.98 -10.32 -10.94
CA HIS A 104 -1.70 -9.64 -11.04
C HIS A 104 -0.54 -10.65 -11.10
N TYR A 105 0.56 -10.31 -11.76
CA TYR A 105 1.75 -11.16 -11.97
C TYR A 105 1.52 -12.48 -12.73
N VAL A 106 0.33 -12.71 -13.26
CA VAL A 106 0.08 -13.95 -14.00
C VAL A 106 0.46 -13.78 -15.47
N ASN A 107 1.25 -14.73 -15.97
CA ASN A 107 1.52 -14.84 -17.38
C ASN A 107 0.36 -15.57 -18.08
N HIS A 108 -0.19 -14.99 -19.15
CA HIS A 108 -1.31 -15.56 -19.93
C HIS A 108 -1.04 -16.95 -20.54
N THR A 109 0.18 -17.48 -20.43
CA THR A 109 0.54 -18.84 -20.84
C THR A 109 0.19 -19.92 -19.82
N ILE A 110 -0.26 -19.54 -18.60
CA ILE A 110 -0.64 -20.53 -17.57
C ILE A 110 -1.87 -21.28 -18.03
N LYS A 111 -1.79 -22.62 -18.02
CA LYS A 111 -2.89 -23.50 -18.41
C LYS A 111 -3.90 -23.61 -17.27
N GLU A 112 -5.18 -23.79 -17.62
CA GLU A 112 -6.29 -23.80 -16.68
C GLU A 112 -6.19 -24.89 -15.60
N HIS A 113 -5.51 -26.01 -15.86
CA HIS A 113 -5.31 -27.08 -14.89
C HIS A 113 -4.26 -26.74 -13.81
N ASP A 114 -3.38 -25.75 -14.05
CA ASP A 114 -2.40 -25.29 -13.07
C ASP A 114 -3.03 -24.43 -11.98
N VAL A 115 -4.29 -24.05 -12.17
CA VAL A 115 -5.00 -23.03 -11.38
C VAL A 115 -5.81 -23.61 -10.21
N LYS A 116 -6.19 -24.91 -10.28
CA LYS A 116 -7.09 -25.51 -9.29
C LYS A 116 -6.35 -25.99 -8.04
N ARG A 117 -6.01 -25.07 -7.15
CA ARG A 117 -5.62 -25.39 -5.76
C ARG A 117 -6.38 -24.50 -4.79
N ASP A 118 -7.68 -24.75 -4.61
CA ASP A 118 -8.45 -24.14 -3.53
C ASP A 118 -8.03 -24.73 -2.18
N TYR A 119 -6.93 -24.23 -1.62
CA TYR A 119 -6.51 -24.59 -0.26
C TYR A 119 -7.31 -23.87 0.81
N PHE A 120 -7.91 -22.76 0.46
CA PHE A 120 -8.67 -21.90 1.37
C PHE A 120 -10.08 -21.70 0.86
N ASN A 121 -11.05 -21.64 1.77
CA ASN A 121 -12.47 -21.43 1.43
C ASN A 121 -12.73 -19.97 1.05
N ASP A 122 -11.95 -19.05 1.63
CA ASP A 122 -12.05 -17.61 1.38
C ASP A 122 -10.67 -16.96 1.51
N VAL A 123 -10.30 -16.15 0.52
CA VAL A 123 -9.06 -15.38 0.50
C VAL A 123 -9.37 -13.93 0.19
N THR A 124 -8.94 -13.05 1.08
CA THR A 124 -9.13 -11.61 0.94
C THR A 124 -7.77 -10.91 0.92
N PHE A 125 -7.57 -10.06 -0.09
CA PHE A 125 -6.41 -9.16 -0.21
C PHE A 125 -6.82 -7.75 0.21
N CYS A 126 -6.06 -7.16 1.13
CA CYS A 126 -6.19 -5.75 1.50
C CYS A 126 -4.93 -5.02 1.07
N PHE A 127 -5.09 -4.04 0.18
CA PHE A 127 -4.01 -3.20 -0.34
C PHE A 127 -4.01 -1.83 0.35
N CYS A 128 -2.83 -1.30 0.62
CA CYS A 128 -2.69 0.07 1.10
C CYS A 128 -1.34 0.67 0.69
N PHE A 129 -1.33 1.94 0.31
CA PHE A 129 -0.16 2.64 -0.22
C PHE A 129 -0.12 4.14 0.13
N LEU A 130 -1.15 4.64 0.81
CA LEU A 130 -1.21 6.06 1.19
C LEU A 130 -0.34 6.39 2.40
N ASP A 131 0.07 5.36 3.18
CA ASP A 131 0.87 5.56 4.38
C ASP A 131 1.84 4.39 4.59
N HIS A 132 2.98 4.65 5.24
CA HIS A 132 3.91 3.61 5.64
C HIS A 132 3.30 2.68 6.68
N ARG A 133 3.59 1.36 6.58
CA ARG A 133 3.13 0.34 7.53
C ARG A 133 1.60 0.23 7.66
N CYS A 134 0.88 0.66 6.64
CA CYS A 134 -0.59 0.68 6.62
C CYS A 134 -1.22 -0.72 6.70
N ASN A 135 -0.52 -1.78 6.28
CA ASN A 135 -1.00 -3.16 6.37
C ASN A 135 -1.07 -3.72 7.82
N GLY A 136 -0.68 -2.93 8.82
CA GLY A 136 -0.93 -3.22 10.24
C GLY A 136 -2.33 -2.85 10.71
N ALA A 137 -2.96 -1.86 10.07
CA ALA A 137 -4.27 -1.33 10.49
C ALA A 137 -5.45 -2.22 10.07
N LYS A 138 -6.59 -2.09 10.77
CA LYS A 138 -7.90 -2.42 10.19
C LYS A 138 -8.19 -1.32 9.15
N ALA A 139 -8.68 -1.70 7.96
CA ALA A 139 -8.93 -0.79 6.83
C ALA A 139 -10.06 0.22 7.11
N THR A 140 -9.84 1.20 7.98
CA THR A 140 -10.85 2.19 8.36
C THR A 140 -10.28 3.57 8.71
N ALA A 141 -9.05 3.89 8.34
CA ALA A 141 -8.51 5.21 8.62
C ALA A 141 -8.47 6.07 7.34
N ILE A 142 -9.47 6.91 7.16
CA ILE A 142 -9.38 8.07 6.27
C ILE A 142 -8.38 9.03 6.93
N ASN A 143 -7.21 9.17 6.36
CA ASN A 143 -6.14 10.01 6.91
C ASN A 143 -6.48 11.50 6.75
N SER A 144 -6.66 12.17 7.87
CA SER A 144 -6.82 13.64 7.97
C SER A 144 -5.62 14.44 7.42
N LEU A 145 -4.47 13.82 7.19
CA LEU A 145 -3.28 14.48 6.62
C LEU A 145 -3.45 14.92 5.17
N ALA A 146 -4.28 14.25 4.38
CA ALA A 146 -4.57 14.65 3.00
C ALA A 146 -5.25 16.02 2.91
N LEU A 147 -6.04 16.39 3.93
CA LEU A 147 -6.71 17.70 4.02
C LEU A 147 -5.72 18.85 4.31
N LEU A 148 -4.68 18.63 5.09
CA LEU A 148 -3.67 19.64 5.42
C LEU A 148 -2.75 19.95 4.23
N GLY A 149 -2.41 18.93 3.42
CA GLY A 149 -1.61 19.11 2.20
C GLY A 149 -2.33 19.92 1.12
N SER A 150 -3.64 19.76 0.96
CA SER A 150 -4.44 20.53 0.00
C SER A 150 -4.60 21.99 0.39
N LEU A 151 -4.69 22.28 1.69
CA LEU A 151 -4.76 23.64 2.21
C LEU A 151 -3.45 24.41 2.00
N SER A 152 -2.29 23.78 2.21
CA SER A 152 -0.98 24.42 2.00
C SER A 152 -0.72 24.76 0.52
N LEU A 153 -1.14 23.90 -0.41
CA LEU A 153 -1.06 24.15 -1.85
C LEU A 153 -2.00 25.29 -2.29
N ALA A 154 -3.20 25.37 -1.71
CA ALA A 154 -4.14 26.46 -1.98
C ALA A 154 -3.61 27.81 -1.48
N PHE A 155 -3.00 27.85 -0.29
CA PHE A 155 -2.36 29.05 0.24
C PHE A 155 -1.16 29.49 -0.61
N CYS A 156 -0.34 28.57 -1.09
CA CYS A 156 0.79 28.88 -1.95
C CYS A 156 0.33 29.43 -3.32
N LYS A 157 -0.73 28.87 -3.91
CA LYS A 157 -1.35 29.39 -5.14
C LYS A 157 -1.92 30.79 -4.93
N TYR A 158 -2.61 31.04 -3.84
CA TYR A 158 -3.19 32.36 -3.52
C TYR A 158 -2.10 33.42 -3.31
N ALA A 159 -1.02 33.08 -2.61
CA ALA A 159 0.12 33.97 -2.40
C ALA A 159 0.83 34.33 -3.70
N ILE A 160 0.99 33.37 -4.62
CA ILE A 160 1.60 33.60 -5.94
C ILE A 160 0.71 34.51 -6.80
N LEU A 161 -0.60 34.29 -6.85
CA LEU A 161 -1.55 35.13 -7.59
C LEU A 161 -1.53 36.58 -7.08
N LYS A 162 -1.48 36.77 -5.77
CA LYS A 162 -1.44 38.12 -5.15
C LYS A 162 -0.09 38.82 -5.35
N ALA A 163 0.98 38.11 -5.66
CA ALA A 163 2.30 38.68 -5.94
C ALA A 163 2.49 39.08 -7.41
N ILE A 164 1.59 38.63 -8.30
CA ILE A 164 1.64 38.90 -9.76
C ILE A 164 0.76 40.10 -10.15
N VAL A 165 -0.24 40.44 -9.34
CA VAL A 165 -1.08 41.65 -9.46
C VAL A 165 -0.46 42.79 -8.65
#